data_c2e636db32d37d4d4675ac7d50dcbcf8
#
_entry.id   c2e636db32d37d4d4675ac7d50dcbcf8
#
_cell.length_a   1.000
_cell.length_b   1.000
_cell.length_c   1.000
_cell.angle_alpha   90.00
_cell.angle_beta   90.00
_cell.angle_gamma   90.00
#
_symmetry.space_group_name_H-M   'P 1'
#
loop_
_entity.id
_entity.type
_entity.pdbx_description
1 polymer ?
#
loop_
_entity_poly.entity_id
_entity_poly.type
_entity_poly.pdbx_seq_one_letter_code
_entity_poly.pdbx_strand_id
1 'polypeptide(L)'
;EPLTGPKPHHDIAPASMSVKYSFGPRGDGYPAVEHTWYQGTEKPKIWHDKKIPQWGNGTLFIGDRGMILSEYSKHVLLPEDKFKDFERPEPWIEPSPGQQAEWIRACKGEGPEALCNFAYAGPLTEANHLGNVAYRAQTKLEWDAENMKIPNAPDAEKYLGRTYRKGWKLA
;
A
#
# COMPACT_ATOMS: atom_id res chain seq x y z
N GLU A 1 -7.68 -0.58 9.84
CA GLU A 1 -8.19 0.26 10.94
C GLU A 1 -7.99 1.74 10.59
N PRO A 2 -9.02 2.59 10.56
CA PRO A 2 -8.88 4.03 10.39
C PRO A 2 -8.28 4.64 11.67
N LEU A 3 -7.33 5.58 11.51
CA LEU A 3 -6.68 6.25 12.65
C LEU A 3 -7.11 7.72 12.74
N THR A 4 -7.00 8.46 11.62
CA THR A 4 -7.31 9.88 11.55
C THR A 4 -8.06 10.22 10.26
N GLY A 5 -8.65 11.40 10.23
CA GLY A 5 -9.32 11.96 9.06
C GLY A 5 -10.61 12.69 9.42
N PRO A 6 -11.17 13.48 8.50
CA PRO A 6 -12.46 14.13 8.71
C PRO A 6 -13.61 13.11 8.77
N LYS A 7 -14.79 13.54 9.16
CA LYS A 7 -15.98 12.67 9.08
C LYS A 7 -16.19 12.18 7.64
N PRO A 8 -16.43 10.87 7.43
CA PRO A 8 -16.63 10.33 6.09
C PRO A 8 -17.78 11.01 5.34
N HIS A 9 -17.53 11.37 4.09
CA HIS A 9 -18.55 11.82 3.16
C HIS A 9 -19.05 10.63 2.34
N HIS A 10 -20.34 10.64 1.96
CA HIS A 10 -20.94 9.49 1.27
C HIS A 10 -20.46 9.32 -0.18
N ASP A 11 -19.99 10.38 -0.84
CA ASP A 11 -19.60 10.33 -2.26
C ASP A 11 -18.11 10.48 -2.53
N ILE A 12 -17.36 11.15 -1.63
CA ILE A 12 -15.97 11.51 -1.89
C ILE A 12 -15.02 10.89 -0.88
N ALA A 13 -13.82 10.57 -1.35
CA ALA A 13 -12.71 10.20 -0.49
C ALA A 13 -12.18 11.44 0.24
N PRO A 14 -11.65 11.30 1.48
CA PRO A 14 -11.08 12.43 2.21
C PRO A 14 -9.81 12.93 1.54
N ALA A 15 -9.58 14.25 1.62
CA ALA A 15 -8.33 14.85 1.18
C ALA A 15 -7.14 14.40 2.07
N SER A 16 -7.42 14.07 3.33
CA SER A 16 -6.42 13.70 4.32
C SER A 16 -6.97 12.64 5.26
N MET A 17 -6.24 11.56 5.46
CA MET A 17 -6.55 10.49 6.40
C MET A 17 -5.32 9.64 6.72
N SER A 18 -5.38 8.87 7.79
CA SER A 18 -4.45 7.76 7.99
C SER A 18 -5.17 6.46 8.33
N VAL A 19 -4.62 5.36 7.82
CA VAL A 19 -5.17 4.00 7.98
C VAL A 19 -4.03 3.05 8.29
N LYS A 20 -4.24 2.19 9.28
CA LYS A 20 -3.30 1.14 9.65
C LYS A 20 -3.77 -0.21 9.12
N TYR A 21 -2.83 -0.96 8.60
CA TYR A 21 -2.98 -2.33 8.14
C TYR A 21 -2.07 -3.24 8.98
N SER A 22 -2.60 -4.37 9.38
CA SER A 22 -1.85 -5.40 10.09
C SER A 22 -1.85 -6.68 9.26
N PHE A 23 -0.67 -7.09 8.82
CA PHE A 23 -0.47 -8.31 8.05
C PHE A 23 0.16 -9.37 8.96
N GLY A 24 -0.43 -10.56 8.99
CA GLY A 24 0.13 -11.70 9.71
C GLY A 24 1.47 -12.19 9.12
N PRO A 25 2.18 -13.05 9.82
CA PRO A 25 3.40 -13.66 9.30
C PRO A 25 3.08 -14.53 8.07
N ARG A 26 4.01 -14.59 7.12
CA ARG A 26 3.88 -15.33 5.86
C ARG A 26 4.94 -16.43 5.73
N GLY A 27 4.84 -17.44 6.57
CA GLY A 27 5.83 -18.53 6.60
C GLY A 27 7.18 -18.12 7.21
N ASP A 28 8.17 -19.00 7.06
CA ASP A 28 9.50 -18.82 7.65
C ASP A 28 10.24 -17.62 7.03
N GLY A 29 10.74 -16.76 7.88
CA GLY A 29 11.52 -15.59 7.49
C GLY A 29 10.71 -14.32 7.12
N TYR A 30 9.39 -14.38 7.12
CA TYR A 30 8.53 -13.24 6.85
C TYR A 30 7.66 -12.89 8.06
N PRO A 31 8.14 -12.04 8.97
CA PRO A 31 7.40 -11.66 10.18
C PRO A 31 6.11 -10.92 9.84
N ALA A 32 5.25 -10.76 10.85
CA ALA A 32 4.11 -9.87 10.76
C ALA A 32 4.57 -8.44 10.45
N VAL A 33 3.75 -7.71 9.67
CA VAL A 33 4.06 -6.34 9.26
C VAL A 33 2.92 -5.40 9.63
N GLU A 34 3.26 -4.31 10.28
CA GLU A 34 2.37 -3.17 10.48
C GLU A 34 2.67 -2.11 9.41
N HIS A 35 1.66 -1.72 8.66
CA HIS A 35 1.76 -0.68 7.64
C HIS A 35 0.77 0.43 7.95
N THR A 36 1.23 1.68 7.99
CA THR A 36 0.35 2.84 8.11
C THR A 36 0.44 3.69 6.85
N TRP A 37 -0.69 3.89 6.22
CA TRP A 37 -0.87 4.82 5.11
C TRP A 37 -1.22 6.20 5.65
N TYR A 38 -0.51 7.20 5.18
CA TYR A 38 -0.75 8.61 5.46
C TYR A 38 -1.08 9.33 4.16
N GLN A 39 -2.24 9.94 4.08
CA GLN A 39 -2.71 10.64 2.89
C GLN A 39 -2.87 12.14 3.16
N GLY A 40 -2.57 12.94 2.12
CA GLY A 40 -2.75 14.40 2.17
C GLY A 40 -1.77 15.05 3.14
N THR A 41 -2.30 15.77 4.12
CA THR A 41 -1.51 16.48 5.13
C THR A 41 -1.08 15.59 6.30
N GLU A 42 -1.64 14.39 6.39
CA GLU A 42 -1.20 13.44 7.43
C GLU A 42 0.23 12.98 7.18
N LYS A 43 1.02 12.95 8.24
CA LYS A 43 2.40 12.48 8.24
C LYS A 43 2.70 11.73 9.54
N PRO A 44 3.63 10.76 9.52
CA PRO A 44 4.00 10.05 10.74
C PRO A 44 4.74 10.97 11.73
N LYS A 45 4.62 10.64 13.01
CA LYS A 45 5.29 11.43 14.08
C LYS A 45 6.79 11.62 13.83
N ILE A 46 7.48 10.58 13.34
CA ILE A 46 8.92 10.65 13.04
C ILE A 46 9.26 11.72 11.99
N TRP A 47 8.35 12.00 11.06
CA TRP A 47 8.47 13.09 10.10
C TRP A 47 8.30 14.46 10.78
N HIS A 48 7.27 14.63 11.62
CA HIS A 48 7.05 15.86 12.39
C HIS A 48 8.20 16.16 13.35
N ASP A 49 8.77 15.13 13.96
CA ASP A 49 9.95 15.24 14.84
C ASP A 49 11.25 15.57 14.07
N LYS A 50 11.20 15.69 12.73
CA LYS A 50 12.34 15.93 11.84
C LYS A 50 13.48 14.92 11.98
N LYS A 51 13.14 13.67 12.33
CA LYS A 51 14.11 12.58 12.49
C LYS A 51 14.42 11.85 11.19
N ILE A 52 13.73 12.19 10.13
CA ILE A 52 13.94 11.69 8.76
C ILE A 52 13.91 12.85 7.77
N PRO A 53 14.47 12.68 6.55
CA PRO A 53 14.36 13.67 5.50
C PRO A 53 12.91 14.10 5.25
N GLN A 54 12.71 15.40 5.05
CA GLN A 54 11.39 16.02 4.92
C GLN A 54 10.84 15.92 3.49
N TRP A 55 10.79 14.69 2.94
CA TRP A 55 10.26 14.45 1.61
C TRP A 55 8.73 14.57 1.59
N GLY A 56 8.18 15.03 0.47
CA GLY A 56 6.75 15.22 0.30
C GLY A 56 5.98 13.89 0.29
N ASN A 57 6.59 12.84 -0.26
CA ASN A 57 6.07 11.47 -0.30
C ASN A 57 7.21 10.46 -0.09
N GLY A 58 6.85 9.20 0.04
CA GLY A 58 7.79 8.09 0.16
C GLY A 58 7.26 6.99 1.05
N THR A 59 7.97 5.87 1.06
CA THR A 59 7.73 4.73 1.96
C THR A 59 8.89 4.63 2.94
N LEU A 60 8.57 4.63 4.22
CA LEU A 60 9.55 4.40 5.29
C LEU A 60 9.45 2.96 5.76
N PHE A 61 10.48 2.18 5.51
CA PHE A 61 10.65 0.84 6.07
C PHE A 61 11.44 0.94 7.36
N ILE A 62 10.88 0.40 8.44
CA ILE A 62 11.49 0.41 9.77
C ILE A 62 11.81 -1.03 10.14
N GLY A 63 13.07 -1.35 10.27
CA GLY A 63 13.57 -2.66 10.68
C GLY A 63 14.38 -2.59 11.97
N ASP A 64 14.80 -3.74 12.45
CA ASP A 64 15.60 -3.91 13.66
C ASP A 64 17.02 -3.32 13.54
N ARG A 65 17.56 -3.26 12.34
CA ARG A 65 18.91 -2.75 12.06
C ARG A 65 18.98 -1.31 11.59
N GLY A 66 17.84 -0.70 11.23
CA GLY A 66 17.76 0.67 10.71
C GLY A 66 16.53 0.88 9.87
N MET A 67 16.52 1.95 9.08
CA MET A 67 15.38 2.32 8.27
C MET A 67 15.81 2.58 6.82
N ILE A 68 14.88 2.40 5.89
CA ILE A 68 15.02 2.83 4.50
C ILE A 68 13.88 3.79 4.21
N LEU A 69 14.19 5.02 3.84
CA LEU A 69 13.22 5.93 3.25
C LEU A 69 13.39 5.90 1.73
N SER A 70 12.34 5.60 1.01
CA SER A 70 12.36 5.44 -0.45
C SER A 70 11.20 6.16 -1.11
N GLU A 71 11.46 6.73 -2.26
CA GLU A 71 10.46 7.25 -3.20
C GLU A 71 10.84 6.86 -4.64
N TYR A 72 10.18 7.36 -5.65
CA TYR A 72 10.37 6.93 -7.05
C TYR A 72 11.81 7.03 -7.57
N SER A 73 12.54 8.07 -7.18
CA SER A 73 13.83 8.40 -7.78
C SER A 73 15.01 8.32 -6.83
N LYS A 74 14.76 8.20 -5.54
CA LYS A 74 15.80 8.23 -4.51
C LYS A 74 15.43 7.40 -3.28
N HIS A 75 16.45 6.99 -2.57
CA HIS A 75 16.32 6.30 -1.31
C HIS A 75 17.51 6.63 -0.42
N VAL A 76 17.34 6.47 0.88
CA VAL A 76 18.38 6.70 1.89
C VAL A 76 18.25 5.69 3.01
N LEU A 77 19.38 5.18 3.48
CA LEU A 77 19.46 4.36 4.70
C LEU A 77 19.60 5.27 5.92
N LEU A 78 18.89 4.97 6.98
CA LEU A 78 18.82 5.80 8.18
C LEU A 78 19.12 4.97 9.46
N PRO A 79 19.81 5.54 10.45
CA PRO A 79 20.48 6.84 10.40
C PRO A 79 21.69 6.82 9.45
N GLU A 80 21.93 7.91 8.72
CA GLU A 80 22.96 7.95 7.65
C GLU A 80 24.35 7.63 8.16
N ASP A 81 24.72 8.15 9.33
CA ASP A 81 26.03 7.91 9.94
C ASP A 81 26.34 6.42 10.16
N LYS A 82 25.30 5.63 10.46
CA LYS A 82 25.44 4.18 10.65
C LYS A 82 25.74 3.45 9.35
N PHE A 83 25.29 3.97 8.23
CA PHE A 83 25.35 3.33 6.93
C PHE A 83 26.29 4.01 5.94
N LYS A 84 27.18 4.91 6.41
CA LYS A 84 28.12 5.64 5.55
C LYS A 84 29.06 4.74 4.75
N ASP A 85 29.42 3.59 5.32
CA ASP A 85 30.33 2.60 4.70
C ASP A 85 29.55 1.40 4.11
N PHE A 86 28.25 1.51 3.95
CA PHE A 86 27.42 0.44 3.39
C PHE A 86 27.62 0.34 1.87
N GLU A 87 28.14 -0.79 1.44
CA GLU A 87 28.26 -1.13 0.02
C GLU A 87 26.95 -1.76 -0.47
N ARG A 88 26.42 -1.25 -1.55
CA ARG A 88 25.20 -1.82 -2.15
C ARG A 88 25.51 -3.15 -2.81
N PRO A 89 24.64 -4.15 -2.63
CA PRO A 89 24.77 -5.40 -3.38
C PRO A 89 24.55 -5.14 -4.88
N GLU A 90 25.13 -6.01 -5.70
CA GLU A 90 24.86 -5.99 -7.14
C GLU A 90 23.35 -6.14 -7.41
N PRO A 91 22.82 -5.42 -8.40
CA PRO A 91 21.43 -5.59 -8.80
C PRO A 91 21.15 -7.03 -9.26
N TRP A 92 20.10 -7.63 -8.71
CA TRP A 92 19.66 -8.99 -9.09
C TRP A 92 18.29 -9.01 -9.77
N ILE A 93 17.64 -7.86 -9.84
CA ILE A 93 16.39 -7.68 -10.60
C ILE A 93 16.75 -7.05 -11.94
N GLU A 94 16.33 -7.68 -13.02
CA GLU A 94 16.52 -7.14 -14.37
C GLU A 94 15.87 -5.75 -14.50
N PRO A 95 16.55 -4.79 -15.12
CA PRO A 95 15.98 -3.48 -15.38
C PRO A 95 14.71 -3.58 -16.23
N SER A 96 13.63 -2.93 -15.79
CA SER A 96 12.40 -2.85 -16.57
C SER A 96 12.63 -2.00 -17.84
N PRO A 97 12.14 -2.45 -19.00
CA PRO A 97 12.13 -1.62 -20.23
C PRO A 97 11.09 -0.49 -20.16
N GLY A 98 10.37 -0.38 -19.03
CA GLY A 98 9.28 0.54 -18.82
C GLY A 98 7.91 -0.15 -18.92
N GLN A 99 6.95 0.32 -18.10
CA GLN A 99 5.65 -0.33 -17.95
C GLN A 99 4.86 -0.50 -19.25
N GLN A 100 4.95 0.46 -20.18
CA GLN A 100 4.27 0.37 -21.48
C GLN A 100 4.89 -0.73 -22.35
N ALA A 101 6.22 -0.81 -22.38
CA ALA A 101 6.93 -1.84 -23.15
C ALA A 101 6.68 -3.23 -22.57
N GLU A 102 6.65 -3.37 -21.23
CA GLU A 102 6.28 -4.63 -20.57
C GLU A 102 4.87 -5.07 -20.95
N TRP A 103 3.91 -4.14 -20.89
CA TRP A 103 2.52 -4.42 -21.25
C TRP A 103 2.36 -4.86 -22.70
N ILE A 104 2.95 -4.13 -23.64
CA ILE A 104 2.91 -4.48 -25.08
C ILE A 104 3.54 -5.85 -25.33
N ARG A 105 4.69 -6.11 -24.71
CA ARG A 105 5.39 -7.40 -24.82
C ARG A 105 4.55 -8.55 -24.27
N ALA A 106 3.93 -8.36 -23.10
CA ALA A 106 3.01 -9.34 -22.52
C ALA A 106 1.80 -9.60 -23.40
N CYS A 107 1.19 -8.56 -24.01
CA CYS A 107 0.08 -8.70 -24.95
C CYS A 107 0.48 -9.53 -26.22
N LYS A 108 1.73 -9.46 -26.63
CA LYS A 108 2.26 -10.24 -27.76
C LYS A 108 2.68 -11.66 -27.39
N GLY A 109 2.71 -12.00 -26.11
CA GLY A 109 3.26 -13.26 -25.62
C GLY A 109 4.78 -13.36 -25.72
N GLU A 110 5.47 -12.23 -25.78
CA GLU A 110 6.92 -12.11 -25.90
C GLU A 110 7.58 -11.86 -24.54
N GLY A 111 8.59 -12.64 -24.16
CA GLY A 111 9.38 -12.46 -22.94
C GLY A 111 8.65 -12.81 -21.63
N PRO A 112 9.18 -12.38 -20.48
CA PRO A 112 8.59 -12.67 -19.19
C PRO A 112 7.28 -11.90 -18.98
N GLU A 113 6.48 -12.34 -18.01
CA GLU A 113 5.31 -11.61 -17.54
C GLU A 113 5.64 -10.19 -17.11
N ALA A 114 4.67 -9.28 -17.28
CA ALA A 114 4.83 -7.91 -16.76
C ALA A 114 4.98 -7.92 -15.23
N LEU A 115 5.88 -7.09 -14.70
CA LEU A 115 6.12 -6.98 -13.25
C LEU A 115 4.85 -6.58 -12.49
N CYS A 116 3.99 -5.75 -13.10
CA CYS A 116 2.68 -5.35 -12.57
C CYS A 116 1.53 -6.20 -13.13
N ASN A 117 1.70 -7.53 -13.20
CA ASN A 117 0.61 -8.43 -13.60
C ASN A 117 -0.53 -8.43 -12.55
N PHE A 118 -1.70 -8.99 -12.91
CA PHE A 118 -2.87 -8.98 -12.02
C PHE A 118 -2.69 -9.81 -10.76
N ALA A 119 -1.88 -10.86 -10.78
CA ALA A 119 -1.60 -11.67 -9.61
C ALA A 119 -0.85 -10.86 -8.52
N TYR A 120 -0.06 -9.88 -8.93
CA TYR A 120 0.63 -8.95 -8.04
C TYR A 120 -0.23 -7.71 -7.74
N ALA A 121 -0.70 -7.02 -8.79
CA ALA A 121 -1.39 -5.74 -8.66
C ALA A 121 -2.80 -5.86 -8.06
N GLY A 122 -3.47 -7.00 -8.24
CA GLY A 122 -4.81 -7.26 -7.70
C GLY A 122 -4.85 -7.18 -6.17
N PRO A 123 -4.12 -8.04 -5.45
CA PRO A 123 -4.06 -8.00 -3.98
C PRO A 123 -3.56 -6.67 -3.42
N LEU A 124 -2.62 -6.01 -4.10
CA LEU A 124 -2.14 -4.69 -3.70
C LEU A 124 -3.25 -3.63 -3.80
N THR A 125 -4.01 -3.65 -4.88
CA THR A 125 -5.15 -2.75 -5.10
C THR A 125 -6.26 -3.00 -4.09
N GLU A 126 -6.56 -4.28 -3.83
CA GLU A 126 -7.52 -4.71 -2.81
C GLU A 126 -7.15 -4.17 -1.43
N ALA A 127 -5.92 -4.39 -0.98
CA ALA A 127 -5.44 -3.87 0.29
C ALA A 127 -5.60 -2.34 0.38
N ASN A 128 -5.24 -1.61 -0.69
CA ASN A 128 -5.39 -0.17 -0.73
C ASN A 128 -6.86 0.28 -0.60
N HIS A 129 -7.77 -0.38 -1.31
CA HIS A 129 -9.20 -0.06 -1.22
C HIS A 129 -9.84 -0.44 0.10
N LEU A 130 -9.40 -1.50 0.77
CA LEU A 130 -9.86 -1.87 2.11
C LEU A 130 -9.61 -0.76 3.15
N GLY A 131 -8.56 0.03 2.97
CA GLY A 131 -8.34 1.23 3.78
C GLY A 131 -9.47 2.25 3.65
N ASN A 132 -9.97 2.47 2.43
CA ASN A 132 -11.12 3.34 2.19
C ASN A 132 -12.42 2.77 2.79
N VAL A 133 -12.60 1.45 2.71
CA VAL A 133 -13.76 0.77 3.32
C VAL A 133 -13.73 0.93 4.84
N ALA A 134 -12.58 0.67 5.47
CA ALA A 134 -12.39 0.84 6.90
C ALA A 134 -12.66 2.29 7.34
N TYR A 135 -12.13 3.26 6.56
CA TYR A 135 -12.36 4.67 6.83
C TYR A 135 -13.84 5.03 6.71
N ARG A 136 -14.55 4.58 5.69
CA ARG A 136 -16.00 4.84 5.52
C ARG A 136 -16.85 4.17 6.58
N ALA A 137 -16.48 2.97 7.00
CA ALA A 137 -17.14 2.22 8.07
C ALA A 137 -16.79 2.75 9.48
N GLN A 138 -15.74 3.55 9.62
CA GLN A 138 -15.21 4.06 10.89
C GLN A 138 -14.94 2.94 11.90
N THR A 139 -14.46 1.80 11.41
CA THR A 139 -14.17 0.63 12.25
C THR A 139 -12.99 -0.15 11.75
N LYS A 140 -12.35 -0.92 12.63
CA LYS A 140 -11.36 -1.91 12.26
C LYS A 140 -12.06 -3.04 11.50
N LEU A 141 -11.48 -3.45 10.38
CA LEU A 141 -11.97 -4.57 9.57
C LEU A 141 -11.04 -5.77 9.76
N GLU A 142 -11.62 -6.95 9.79
CA GLU A 142 -10.95 -8.23 9.60
C GLU A 142 -11.35 -8.72 8.22
N TRP A 143 -10.36 -8.88 7.33
CA TRP A 143 -10.59 -9.18 5.94
C TRP A 143 -10.36 -10.67 5.64
N ASP A 144 -11.39 -11.32 5.16
CA ASP A 144 -11.33 -12.66 4.58
C ASP A 144 -11.23 -12.52 3.05
N ALA A 145 -10.00 -12.57 2.54
CA ALA A 145 -9.71 -12.37 1.11
C ALA A 145 -10.27 -13.52 0.25
N GLU A 146 -10.32 -14.74 0.76
CA GLU A 146 -10.82 -15.90 0.02
C GLU A 146 -12.32 -15.78 -0.28
N ASN A 147 -13.09 -15.34 0.71
CA ASN A 147 -14.53 -15.18 0.59
C ASN A 147 -14.98 -13.76 0.29
N MET A 148 -14.05 -12.80 0.24
CA MET A 148 -14.33 -11.37 0.07
C MET A 148 -15.35 -10.86 1.10
N LYS A 149 -15.10 -11.16 2.38
CA LYS A 149 -15.99 -10.86 3.51
C LYS A 149 -15.30 -10.06 4.61
N ILE A 150 -16.14 -9.41 5.41
CA ILE A 150 -15.73 -8.65 6.61
C ILE A 150 -16.46 -9.26 7.83
N PRO A 151 -16.01 -10.39 8.37
CA PRO A 151 -16.77 -11.15 9.39
C PRO A 151 -17.07 -10.37 10.66
N ASN A 152 -16.16 -9.47 11.06
CA ASN A 152 -16.32 -8.68 12.28
C ASN A 152 -17.16 -7.41 12.07
N ALA A 153 -17.47 -7.03 10.83
CA ALA A 153 -18.24 -5.83 10.50
C ALA A 153 -19.05 -6.03 9.20
N PRO A 154 -20.06 -6.91 9.17
CA PRO A 154 -20.81 -7.22 7.95
C PRO A 154 -21.47 -5.99 7.31
N ASP A 155 -21.89 -5.01 8.10
CA ASP A 155 -22.48 -3.77 7.60
C ASP A 155 -21.51 -2.92 6.75
N ALA A 156 -20.20 -3.14 6.89
CA ALA A 156 -19.19 -2.48 6.08
C ALA A 156 -19.12 -3.07 4.65
N GLU A 157 -19.61 -4.27 4.43
CA GLU A 157 -19.61 -4.94 3.11
C GLU A 157 -20.37 -4.15 2.03
N LYS A 158 -21.32 -3.30 2.43
CA LYS A 158 -21.98 -2.36 1.51
C LYS A 158 -21.03 -1.39 0.78
N TYR A 159 -19.81 -1.21 1.30
CA TYR A 159 -18.78 -0.38 0.70
C TYR A 159 -17.81 -1.15 -0.23
N LEU A 160 -17.92 -2.48 -0.30
CA LEU A 160 -17.10 -3.30 -1.21
C LEU A 160 -17.56 -3.18 -2.66
N GLY A 161 -18.78 -2.75 -2.89
CA GLY A 161 -19.35 -2.59 -4.21
C GLY A 161 -20.12 -1.30 -4.35
N ARG A 162 -20.72 -1.13 -5.51
CA ARG A 162 -21.63 -0.01 -5.76
C ARG A 162 -22.86 -0.46 -6.49
N THR A 163 -23.97 0.25 -6.30
CA THR A 163 -25.16 0.07 -7.10
C THR A 163 -24.97 0.72 -8.47
N TYR A 164 -25.04 -0.07 -9.52
CA TYR A 164 -24.97 0.44 -10.89
C TYR A 164 -26.31 1.04 -11.33
N ARG A 165 -26.25 1.99 -12.24
CA ARG A 165 -27.46 2.53 -12.86
C ARG A 165 -28.23 1.44 -13.61
N LYS A 166 -29.55 1.61 -13.79
CA LYS A 166 -30.42 0.66 -14.49
C LYS A 166 -29.81 0.28 -15.86
N GLY A 167 -29.73 -0.99 -16.14
CA GLY A 167 -29.19 -1.53 -17.41
C GLY A 167 -27.67 -1.75 -17.41
N TRP A 168 -26.95 -1.39 -16.34
CA TRP A 168 -25.51 -1.62 -16.19
C TRP A 168 -25.25 -2.59 -15.05
N LYS A 169 -24.50 -3.64 -15.34
CA LYS A 169 -24.02 -4.63 -14.37
C LYS A 169 -22.69 -5.19 -14.83
N LEU A 170 -21.88 -5.66 -13.89
CA LEU A 170 -20.71 -6.47 -14.23
C LEU A 170 -21.20 -7.82 -14.78
N ALA A 171 -20.49 -8.34 -15.76
CA ALA A 171 -20.77 -9.66 -16.36
C ALA A 171 -20.44 -10.76 -15.36
#